data_556c6f1b749cb5e34b7d02761e026622
#
_entry.id   556c6f1b749cb5e34b7d02761e026622
#
_cell.length_a   1.000
_cell.length_b   1.000
_cell.length_c   1.000
_cell.angle_alpha   90.00
_cell.angle_beta   90.00
_cell.angle_gamma   90.00
#
_symmetry.space_group_name_H-M   'P 1'
#
loop_
_entity.id
_entity.type
_entity.pdbx_description
1 polymer ?
#
loop_
_entity_poly.entity_id
_entity_poly.type
_entity_poly.pdbx_seq_one_letter_code
_entity_poly.pdbx_strand_id
1 'polypeptide(L)'
;MASWTAEAPGVVERLLKENAPEVRSLARFLRRRNPALVLAAARGRGGLAALYAKHLLEARLLWPVLPLALPLFALYGARPKAPFPSLLLAYDLAGEGAGAAELVRAYRGEGLLTLAFVGREESPLAGAAAPSRAGPGPA
;
A
#
# COMPACT_ATOMS: atom_id res chain seq x y z
N MET A 1 16.09 20.07 12.21
CA MET A 1 16.60 18.67 12.24
C MET A 1 16.40 18.03 13.61
N ALA A 2 16.84 18.68 14.69
CA ALA A 2 16.67 18.13 16.04
C ALA A 2 15.22 17.95 16.48
N SER A 3 14.29 18.79 16.04
CA SER A 3 12.86 18.70 16.38
C SER A 3 12.19 17.43 15.83
N TRP A 4 12.53 17.02 14.63
CA TRP A 4 11.96 15.82 14.00
C TRP A 4 12.31 14.54 14.76
N THR A 5 13.55 14.46 15.22
CA THR A 5 14.00 13.29 15.98
C THR A 5 13.34 13.23 17.35
N ALA A 6 13.15 14.40 18.00
CA ALA A 6 12.49 14.48 19.29
C ALA A 6 10.99 14.18 19.21
N GLU A 7 10.33 14.52 18.10
CA GLU A 7 8.90 14.29 17.90
C GLU A 7 8.56 12.87 17.44
N ALA A 8 9.51 12.17 16.81
CA ALA A 8 9.28 10.87 16.22
C ALA A 8 8.62 9.83 17.15
N PRO A 9 9.05 9.65 18.40
CA PRO A 9 8.40 8.69 19.29
C PRO A 9 6.93 8.99 19.54
N GLY A 10 6.58 10.26 19.75
CA GLY A 10 5.20 10.68 19.95
C GLY A 10 4.31 10.49 18.71
N VAL A 11 4.87 10.75 17.53
CA VAL A 11 4.18 10.52 16.26
C VAL A 11 3.90 9.04 16.06
N VAL A 12 4.88 8.18 16.27
CA VAL A 12 4.72 6.72 16.14
C VAL A 12 3.68 6.20 17.13
N GLU A 13 3.75 6.62 18.38
CA GLU A 13 2.78 6.21 19.40
C GLU A 13 1.34 6.59 19.00
N ARG A 14 1.15 7.80 18.53
CA ARG A 14 -0.16 8.28 18.07
C ARG A 14 -0.66 7.50 16.87
N LEU A 15 0.17 7.25 15.86
CA LEU A 15 -0.18 6.46 14.70
C LEU A 15 -0.60 5.04 15.07
N LEU A 16 0.10 4.41 15.99
CA LEU A 16 -0.23 3.07 16.46
C LEU A 16 -1.59 3.05 17.19
N LYS A 17 -1.85 4.05 18.02
CA LYS A 17 -3.14 4.15 18.74
C LYS A 17 -4.31 4.44 17.81
N GLU A 18 -4.17 5.42 16.93
CA GLU A 18 -5.25 5.86 16.03
C GLU A 18 -5.61 4.81 14.99
N ASN A 19 -4.61 4.09 14.46
CA ASN A 19 -4.84 3.13 13.38
C ASN A 19 -5.05 1.69 13.88
N ALA A 20 -4.84 1.41 15.15
CA ALA A 20 -4.93 0.05 15.67
C ALA A 20 -6.25 -0.69 15.36
N PRO A 21 -7.44 -0.09 15.51
CA PRO A 21 -8.70 -0.77 15.18
C PRO A 21 -8.81 -1.15 13.71
N GLU A 22 -8.46 -0.24 12.81
CA GLU A 22 -8.48 -0.48 11.37
C GLU A 22 -7.47 -1.54 10.95
N VAL A 23 -6.26 -1.46 11.50
CA VAL A 23 -5.21 -2.45 11.22
C VAL A 23 -5.60 -3.85 11.69
N ARG A 24 -6.21 -3.98 12.85
CA ARG A 24 -6.70 -5.28 13.35
C ARG A 24 -7.80 -5.87 12.47
N SER A 25 -8.73 -5.04 12.05
CA SER A 25 -9.81 -5.44 11.14
C SER A 25 -9.24 -5.89 9.80
N LEU A 26 -8.33 -5.11 9.25
CA LEU A 26 -7.63 -5.40 8.01
C LEU A 26 -6.81 -6.69 8.11
N ALA A 27 -6.07 -6.88 9.20
CA ALA A 27 -5.28 -8.08 9.43
C ALA A 27 -6.14 -9.35 9.42
N ARG A 28 -7.30 -9.31 10.07
CA ARG A 28 -8.26 -10.43 10.04
C ARG A 28 -8.75 -10.72 8.63
N PHE A 29 -9.08 -9.69 7.88
CA PHE A 29 -9.52 -9.83 6.49
C PHE A 29 -8.43 -10.44 5.60
N LEU A 30 -7.19 -9.95 5.71
CA LEU A 30 -6.05 -10.43 4.93
C LEU A 30 -5.68 -11.87 5.26
N ARG A 31 -5.75 -12.27 6.53
CA ARG A 31 -5.50 -13.65 6.92
C ARG A 31 -6.50 -14.62 6.31
N ARG A 32 -7.75 -14.22 6.18
CA ARG A 32 -8.77 -15.03 5.50
C ARG A 32 -8.52 -15.14 4.02
N ARG A 33 -8.03 -14.08 3.40
CA ARG A 33 -7.70 -14.06 1.97
C ARG A 33 -6.45 -14.86 1.65
N ASN A 34 -5.49 -14.89 2.57
CA ASN A 34 -4.21 -15.58 2.44
C ASN A 34 -3.58 -15.36 1.06
N PRO A 35 -3.08 -14.16 0.75
CA PRO A 35 -2.60 -13.85 -0.59
C PRO A 35 -1.42 -14.74 -0.99
N ALA A 36 -1.45 -15.21 -2.22
CA ALA A 36 -0.39 -16.02 -2.80
C ALA A 36 0.85 -15.19 -3.15
N LEU A 37 0.66 -13.90 -3.39
CA LEU A 37 1.70 -12.95 -3.74
C LEU A 37 1.34 -11.57 -3.22
N VAL A 38 2.31 -10.86 -2.69
CA VAL A 38 2.19 -9.44 -2.34
C VAL A 38 3.06 -8.64 -3.30
N LEU A 39 2.47 -7.68 -3.98
CA LEU A 39 3.18 -6.72 -4.81
C LEU A 39 3.41 -5.45 -3.99
N ALA A 40 4.59 -4.86 -4.07
CA ALA A 40 4.92 -3.63 -3.35
C ALA A 40 5.35 -2.53 -4.33
N ALA A 41 4.57 -1.48 -4.41
CA ALA A 41 4.85 -0.32 -5.24
C ALA A 41 5.22 0.88 -4.36
N ALA A 42 6.44 1.37 -4.51
CA ALA A 42 6.93 2.48 -3.71
C ALA A 42 7.92 3.34 -4.48
N ARG A 43 8.04 4.58 -4.03
CA ARG A 43 8.97 5.54 -4.60
C ARG A 43 9.60 6.37 -3.49
N GLY A 44 10.87 6.74 -3.67
CA GLY A 44 11.58 7.58 -2.72
C GLY A 44 11.62 6.96 -1.32
N ARG A 45 11.23 7.72 -0.32
CA ARG A 45 11.22 7.28 1.09
C ARG A 45 10.28 6.11 1.34
N GLY A 46 9.23 5.99 0.55
CA GLY A 46 8.32 4.86 0.61
C GLY A 46 9.01 3.52 0.30
N GLY A 47 10.11 3.56 -0.47
CA GLY A 47 10.90 2.37 -0.77
C GLY A 47 11.48 1.69 0.46
N LEU A 48 11.92 2.45 1.46
CA LEU A 48 12.41 1.90 2.72
C LEU A 48 11.29 1.23 3.52
N ALA A 49 10.13 1.86 3.58
CA ALA A 49 8.95 1.29 4.23
C ALA A 49 8.51 -0.01 3.55
N ALA A 50 8.50 -0.01 2.22
CA ALA A 50 8.16 -1.20 1.44
C ALA A 50 9.15 -2.34 1.65
N LEU A 51 10.45 -2.04 1.72
CA LEU A 51 11.50 -3.03 1.98
C LEU A 51 11.37 -3.62 3.39
N TYR A 52 11.09 -2.79 4.38
CA TYR A 52 10.84 -3.27 5.74
C TYR A 52 9.59 -4.17 5.79
N ALA A 53 8.51 -3.75 5.17
CA ALA A 53 7.29 -4.54 5.08
C ALA A 53 7.52 -5.87 4.37
N LYS A 54 8.32 -5.88 3.29
CA LYS A 54 8.72 -7.10 2.60
C LYS A 54 9.36 -8.10 3.57
N HIS A 55 10.39 -7.69 4.28
CA HIS A 55 11.08 -8.57 5.21
C HIS A 55 10.17 -9.07 6.33
N LEU A 56 9.32 -8.20 6.85
CA LEU A 56 8.39 -8.55 7.92
C LEU A 56 7.33 -9.55 7.46
N LEU A 57 6.73 -9.32 6.31
CA LEU A 57 5.70 -10.20 5.75
C LEU A 57 6.27 -11.57 5.37
N GLU A 58 7.44 -11.61 4.76
CA GLU A 58 8.11 -12.87 4.40
C GLU A 58 8.53 -13.66 5.65
N ALA A 59 9.08 -12.98 6.67
CA ALA A 59 9.54 -13.65 7.89
C ALA A 59 8.41 -14.11 8.81
N ARG A 60 7.31 -13.35 8.88
CA ARG A 60 6.23 -13.60 9.84
C ARG A 60 5.03 -14.34 9.26
N LEU A 61 4.70 -14.07 8.01
CA LEU A 61 3.51 -14.62 7.36
C LEU A 61 3.87 -15.58 6.21
N LEU A 62 5.13 -15.68 5.85
CA LEU A 62 5.62 -16.49 4.73
C LEU A 62 4.95 -16.10 3.39
N TRP A 63 4.53 -14.85 3.28
CA TRP A 63 3.98 -14.31 2.05
C TRP A 63 5.10 -13.76 1.18
N PRO A 64 5.26 -14.25 -0.06
CA PRO A 64 6.28 -13.70 -0.96
C PRO A 64 5.92 -12.27 -1.36
N VAL A 65 6.90 -11.38 -1.35
CA VAL A 65 6.71 -9.97 -1.70
C VAL A 65 7.60 -9.61 -2.89
N LEU A 66 6.96 -9.14 -3.96
CA LEU A 66 7.64 -8.68 -5.16
C LEU A 66 7.62 -7.15 -5.24
N PRO A 67 8.78 -6.48 -5.12
CA PRO A 67 8.86 -5.05 -5.38
C PRO A 67 8.59 -4.76 -6.85
N LEU A 68 7.76 -3.76 -7.13
CA LEU A 68 7.42 -3.34 -8.48
C LEU A 68 8.30 -2.19 -8.95
N ALA A 69 8.75 -2.26 -10.17
CA ALA A 69 9.51 -1.19 -10.80
C ALA A 69 8.53 -0.16 -11.41
N LEU A 70 8.13 0.85 -10.64
CA LEU A 70 7.25 1.91 -11.11
C LEU A 70 7.71 2.58 -12.43
N PRO A 71 9.02 2.82 -12.66
CA PRO A 71 9.46 3.37 -13.93
C PRO A 71 9.12 2.49 -15.14
N LEU A 72 9.17 1.18 -15.00
CA LEU A 72 8.80 0.28 -16.11
C LEU A 72 7.32 0.40 -16.45
N PHE A 73 6.48 0.50 -15.44
CA PHE A 73 5.05 0.74 -15.66
C PHE A 73 4.80 2.12 -16.28
N ALA A 74 5.43 3.17 -15.75
CA ALA A 74 5.24 4.53 -16.23
C ALA A 74 5.66 4.73 -17.68
N LEU A 75 6.79 4.10 -18.08
CA LEU A 75 7.36 4.27 -19.42
C LEU A 75 6.79 3.30 -20.45
N TYR A 76 6.49 2.09 -20.05
CA TYR A 76 6.13 1.01 -20.98
C TYR A 76 4.78 0.37 -20.68
N GLY A 77 4.08 0.80 -19.64
CA GLY A 77 2.86 0.14 -19.19
C GLY A 77 3.08 -1.30 -18.68
N ALA A 78 4.34 -1.69 -18.50
CA ALA A 78 4.70 -3.04 -18.11
C ALA A 78 4.42 -3.30 -16.64
N ARG A 79 3.66 -4.32 -16.35
CA ARG A 79 3.41 -4.78 -14.99
C ARG A 79 3.32 -6.30 -14.96
N PRO A 80 3.83 -6.94 -13.90
CA PRO A 80 3.68 -8.39 -13.74
C PRO A 80 2.22 -8.79 -13.64
N LYS A 81 1.91 -9.95 -14.18
CA LYS A 81 0.61 -10.59 -13.92
C LYS A 81 0.59 -11.06 -12.47
N ALA A 82 -0.50 -10.76 -11.79
CA ALA A 82 -0.67 -11.16 -10.40
C ALA A 82 -1.63 -12.36 -10.32
N PRO A 83 -1.19 -13.50 -9.75
CA PRO A 83 -2.09 -14.63 -9.52
C PRO A 83 -3.15 -14.23 -8.47
N PHE A 84 -4.32 -14.82 -8.56
CA PHE A 84 -5.33 -14.64 -7.52
C PHE A 84 -5.16 -15.70 -6.42
N PRO A 85 -5.26 -15.35 -5.14
CA PRO A 85 -5.42 -14.00 -4.58
C PRO A 85 -4.08 -13.29 -4.42
N SER A 86 -4.01 -12.04 -4.81
CA SER A 86 -2.83 -11.19 -4.59
C SER A 86 -3.20 -9.89 -3.90
N LEU A 87 -2.22 -9.29 -3.24
CA LEU A 87 -2.35 -8.03 -2.52
C LEU A 87 -1.36 -7.03 -3.11
N LEU A 88 -1.81 -5.82 -3.37
CA LEU A 88 -0.94 -4.70 -3.74
C LEU A 88 -0.78 -3.76 -2.55
N LEU A 89 0.46 -3.55 -2.12
CA LEU A 89 0.83 -2.50 -1.18
C LEU A 89 1.41 -1.33 -1.96
N ALA A 90 0.81 -0.17 -1.85
CA ALA A 90 1.28 1.04 -2.53
C ALA A 90 1.62 2.12 -1.51
N TYR A 91 2.79 2.73 -1.66
CA TYR A 91 3.31 3.72 -0.72
C TYR A 91 3.53 5.05 -1.42
N ASP A 92 2.96 6.11 -0.89
CA ASP A 92 3.19 7.48 -1.35
C ASP A 92 3.24 8.42 -0.14
N LEU A 93 4.40 8.50 0.48
CA LEU A 93 4.60 9.31 1.68
C LEU A 93 4.73 10.81 1.36
N ALA A 94 5.15 11.15 0.16
CA ALA A 94 5.31 12.54 -0.26
C ALA A 94 4.02 13.17 -0.81
N GLY A 95 3.07 12.36 -1.23
CA GLY A 95 1.82 12.82 -1.83
C GLY A 95 1.91 13.20 -3.31
N GLU A 96 2.98 12.76 -3.99
CA GLU A 96 3.24 13.07 -5.41
C GLU A 96 3.08 11.85 -6.33
N GLY A 97 2.47 10.81 -5.84
CA GLY A 97 2.47 9.48 -6.44
C GLY A 97 1.47 9.26 -7.57
N ALA A 98 1.45 10.11 -8.61
CA ALA A 98 0.57 9.91 -9.76
C ALA A 98 0.80 8.55 -10.44
N GLY A 99 2.07 8.13 -10.62
CA GLY A 99 2.40 6.84 -11.20
C GLY A 99 1.94 5.65 -10.36
N ALA A 100 2.05 5.75 -9.04
CA ALA A 100 1.53 4.74 -8.13
C ALA A 100 0.00 4.68 -8.18
N ALA A 101 -0.68 5.81 -8.30
CA ALA A 101 -2.13 5.87 -8.45
C ALA A 101 -2.61 5.18 -9.73
N GLU A 102 -1.94 5.42 -10.84
CA GLU A 102 -2.23 4.76 -12.12
C GLU A 102 -2.03 3.25 -12.04
N LEU A 103 -0.94 2.80 -11.42
CA LEU A 103 -0.67 1.39 -11.20
C LEU A 103 -1.76 0.73 -10.36
N VAL A 104 -2.18 1.40 -9.28
CA VAL A 104 -3.27 0.93 -8.42
C VAL A 104 -4.57 0.79 -9.21
N ARG A 105 -4.93 1.77 -10.02
CA ARG A 105 -6.14 1.70 -10.85
C ARG A 105 -6.08 0.51 -11.82
N ALA A 106 -4.92 0.27 -12.44
CA ALA A 106 -4.74 -0.83 -13.35
C ALA A 106 -4.95 -2.19 -12.67
N TYR A 107 -4.34 -2.42 -11.51
CA TYR A 107 -4.50 -3.67 -10.77
C TYR A 107 -5.89 -3.82 -10.15
N ARG A 108 -6.51 -2.75 -9.69
CA ARG A 108 -7.89 -2.79 -9.20
C ARG A 108 -8.87 -3.17 -10.30
N GLY A 109 -8.64 -2.73 -11.51
CA GLY A 109 -9.41 -3.16 -12.68
C GLY A 109 -9.33 -4.68 -12.92
N GLU A 110 -8.27 -5.32 -12.46
CA GLU A 110 -8.08 -6.77 -12.50
C GLU A 110 -8.58 -7.48 -11.21
N GLY A 111 -9.17 -6.76 -10.28
CA GLY A 111 -9.73 -7.32 -9.05
C GLY A 111 -8.75 -7.52 -7.90
N LEU A 112 -7.54 -6.96 -7.97
CA LEU A 112 -6.59 -7.04 -6.86
C LEU A 112 -7.04 -6.21 -5.67
N LEU A 113 -6.88 -6.78 -4.49
CA LEU A 113 -6.99 -6.01 -3.26
C LEU A 113 -5.80 -5.06 -3.14
N THR A 114 -6.07 -3.80 -2.81
CA THR A 114 -5.04 -2.78 -2.71
C THR A 114 -5.09 -2.09 -1.37
N LEU A 115 -3.92 -1.92 -0.76
CA LEU A 115 -3.71 -1.10 0.42
C LEU A 115 -2.79 0.05 0.08
N ALA A 116 -3.22 1.27 0.35
CA ALA A 116 -2.42 2.46 0.14
C ALA A 116 -1.96 3.05 1.48
N PHE A 117 -0.67 3.33 1.55
CA PHE A 117 -0.05 4.06 2.66
C PHE A 117 0.30 5.45 2.17
N VAL A 118 -0.43 6.44 2.64
CA VAL A 118 -0.32 7.80 2.15
C VAL A 118 0.07 8.76 3.27
N GLY A 119 0.93 9.70 2.95
CA GLY A 119 1.28 10.77 3.88
C GLY A 119 0.25 11.92 3.90
N ARG A 120 -0.65 11.95 2.92
CA ARG A 120 -1.70 12.96 2.81
C ARG A 120 -2.99 12.32 2.31
N GLU A 121 -4.09 12.63 2.96
CA GLU A 121 -5.42 12.11 2.59
C GLU A 121 -5.87 12.53 1.20
N GLU A 122 -5.40 13.67 0.72
CA GLU A 122 -5.76 14.23 -0.59
C GLU A 122 -4.83 13.80 -1.72
N SER A 123 -3.96 12.80 -1.49
CA SER A 123 -3.03 12.36 -2.53
C SER A 123 -3.75 11.62 -3.66
N PRO A 124 -3.19 11.62 -4.88
CA PRO A 124 -3.72 10.83 -5.99
C PRO A 124 -3.85 9.35 -5.66
N LEU A 125 -2.92 8.81 -4.89
CA LEU A 125 -2.94 7.42 -4.47
C LEU A 125 -4.10 7.13 -3.51
N ALA A 126 -4.38 8.01 -2.57
CA ALA A 126 -5.52 7.87 -1.67
C ALA A 126 -6.83 7.79 -2.45
N GLY A 127 -7.00 8.66 -3.45
CA GLY A 127 -8.16 8.63 -4.34
C GLY A 127 -8.26 7.35 -5.16
N ALA A 128 -7.14 6.83 -5.66
CA ALA A 128 -7.11 5.60 -6.45
C ALA A 128 -7.40 4.34 -5.61
N ALA A 129 -6.97 4.31 -4.36
CA ALA A 129 -7.17 3.19 -3.45
C ALA A 129 -8.52 3.22 -2.72
N ALA A 130 -9.16 4.38 -2.65
CA ALA A 130 -10.45 4.51 -1.99
C ALA A 130 -11.52 3.60 -2.63
N PRO A 131 -12.44 3.04 -1.85
CA PRO A 131 -13.56 2.30 -2.41
C PRO A 131 -14.32 3.17 -3.39
N SER A 132 -14.67 2.61 -4.54
CA SER A 132 -15.49 3.33 -5.50
C SER A 132 -16.84 3.66 -4.86
N ARG A 133 -17.14 4.94 -4.74
CA ARG A 133 -18.45 5.42 -4.32
C ARG A 133 -19.47 5.40 -5.47
N ALA A 134 -19.06 4.98 -6.65
CA ALA A 134 -19.92 4.85 -7.80
C ALA A 134 -20.58 3.47 -7.82
N GLY A 135 -21.50 3.31 -7.01
CA GLY A 135 -22.43 2.19 -7.01
C GLY A 135 -23.59 2.55 -6.12
N PRO A 136 -24.74 1.93 -6.29
CA PRO A 136 -25.83 2.10 -5.35
C PRO A 136 -25.24 1.75 -4.00
N GLY A 137 -25.04 2.79 -3.28
CA GLY A 137 -24.36 2.87 -2.05
C GLY A 137 -23.86 1.60 -1.49
N PRO A 138 -22.79 1.65 -0.93
CA PRO A 138 -22.67 0.80 0.13
C PRO A 138 -23.56 1.32 1.07
N ALA A 139 -24.44 0.73 1.08
CA ALA A 139 -24.84 1.03 2.34
C ALA A 139 -23.72 1.08 3.31
#